data_bebd29847990baee6b45101f183df373
#
_entry.id   bebd29847990baee6b45101f183df373
#
_cell.length_a   1.000
_cell.length_b   1.000
_cell.length_c   1.000
_cell.angle_alpha   90.00
_cell.angle_beta   90.00
_cell.angle_gamma   90.00
#
_symmetry.space_group_name_H-M   'P 1'
#
loop_
_entity.id
_entity.type
_entity.pdbx_description
1 polymer ?
#
loop_
_entity_poly.entity_id
_entity_poly.type
_entity_poly.pdbx_seq_one_letter_code
_entity_poly.pdbx_strand_id
1 'polypeptide(L)'
;MEKNVILKLEDVSYRYSDAPKDVYVFKNINYQFEIGKMYAIKGRSGSGKTTLLSLISGLEKKYEGKIYYGEKDLSKVNLDKYRNSDIGIVFQSYNLLPHLTASENIILSMDINGLKKVNKKERALELLESVGLSKKHEKRRVLRLSGGEQQRVAIARSLSYDPKILIADEPTGNLDKETECEILKIFSDLAHKENKCVIIVTHSDNVCYHCDEVYELVSNKEKEVKESKGDKKIVKKDETNDKEVKKYELSKVKKSKKKGK
;
A
#
# COMPACT_ATOMS: atom_id res chain seq x y z
N MET A 1 -0.44 -2.81 24.39
CA MET A 1 -0.84 -3.12 23.00
C MET A 1 -0.68 -4.61 22.75
N GLU A 2 -1.51 -5.20 21.92
CA GLU A 2 -1.30 -6.56 21.41
C GLU A 2 0.07 -6.63 20.74
N LYS A 3 0.78 -7.74 20.93
CA LYS A 3 2.23 -7.87 20.63
C LYS A 3 2.66 -7.51 19.20
N ASN A 4 1.75 -7.43 18.23
CA ASN A 4 2.06 -7.28 16.81
C ASN A 4 1.49 -6.00 16.15
N VAL A 5 0.69 -5.20 16.87
CA VAL A 5 0.08 -3.97 16.33
C VAL A 5 1.15 -2.89 16.16
N ILE A 6 1.39 -2.46 14.92
CA ILE A 6 2.38 -1.42 14.60
C ILE A 6 1.75 -0.04 14.38
N LEU A 7 0.49 -0.01 13.88
CA LEU A 7 -0.23 1.23 13.64
C LEU A 7 -1.66 1.09 14.14
N LYS A 8 -2.14 2.07 14.91
CA LYS A 8 -3.49 2.07 15.49
C LYS A 8 -4.12 3.44 15.35
N LEU A 9 -5.36 3.47 14.89
CA LEU A 9 -6.21 4.65 14.80
C LEU A 9 -7.31 4.53 15.86
N GLU A 10 -7.49 5.55 16.68
CA GLU A 10 -8.55 5.64 17.71
C GLU A 10 -9.39 6.89 17.49
N ASP A 11 -10.66 6.69 17.14
CA ASP A 11 -11.68 7.72 16.92
C ASP A 11 -11.23 8.83 15.97
N VAL A 12 -10.44 8.45 14.94
CA VAL A 12 -9.86 9.41 14.01
C VAL A 12 -10.94 10.00 13.12
N SER A 13 -11.03 11.34 13.15
CA SER A 13 -11.96 12.10 12.30
C SER A 13 -11.18 13.19 11.57
N TYR A 14 -11.58 13.49 10.34
CA TYR A 14 -10.92 14.49 9.52
C TYR A 14 -11.90 15.38 8.77
N ARG A 15 -11.61 16.67 8.76
CA ARG A 15 -12.24 17.70 7.92
C ARG A 15 -11.19 18.67 7.39
N TYR A 16 -11.41 19.20 6.21
CA TYR A 16 -10.55 20.25 5.68
C TYR A 16 -10.74 21.55 6.47
N SER A 17 -9.67 22.33 6.59
CA SER A 17 -9.65 23.56 7.38
C SER A 17 -10.60 24.67 6.85
N ASP A 18 -10.87 24.64 5.55
CA ASP A 18 -11.76 25.54 4.82
C ASP A 18 -13.20 25.05 4.73
N ALA A 19 -13.46 23.80 5.16
CA ALA A 19 -14.80 23.23 5.18
C ALA A 19 -15.64 23.76 6.36
N PRO A 20 -16.98 23.83 6.23
CA PRO A 20 -17.86 24.09 7.36
C PRO A 20 -17.62 23.13 8.52
N LYS A 21 -17.85 23.59 9.77
CA LYS A 21 -17.50 22.83 10.99
C LYS A 21 -18.11 21.42 11.04
N ASP A 22 -19.27 21.23 10.43
CA ASP A 22 -20.00 19.95 10.47
C ASP A 22 -19.70 19.03 9.28
N VAL A 23 -18.88 19.48 8.30
CA VAL A 23 -18.57 18.73 7.10
C VAL A 23 -17.26 17.95 7.28
N TYR A 24 -17.37 16.68 7.61
CA TYR A 24 -16.24 15.77 7.74
C TYR A 24 -16.06 14.93 6.46
N VAL A 25 -14.82 14.58 6.16
CA VAL A 25 -14.49 13.59 5.13
C VAL A 25 -14.86 12.20 5.65
N PHE A 26 -14.42 11.89 6.88
CA PHE A 26 -14.80 10.69 7.63
C PHE A 26 -14.79 10.99 9.14
N LYS A 27 -15.51 10.19 9.91
CA LYS A 27 -15.61 10.31 11.39
C LYS A 27 -15.39 8.96 12.07
N ASN A 28 -14.76 9.02 13.25
CA ASN A 28 -14.67 7.93 14.21
C ASN A 28 -14.09 6.64 13.58
N ILE A 29 -12.96 6.78 12.87
CA ILE A 29 -12.24 5.66 12.29
C ILE A 29 -11.42 4.97 13.38
N ASN A 30 -11.65 3.66 13.52
CA ASN A 30 -10.96 2.80 14.48
C ASN A 30 -10.38 1.60 13.72
N TYR A 31 -9.09 1.66 13.36
CA TYR A 31 -8.37 0.63 12.62
C TYR A 31 -7.12 0.20 13.37
N GLN A 32 -6.73 -1.07 13.20
CA GLN A 32 -5.49 -1.62 13.76
C GLN A 32 -4.76 -2.39 12.65
N PHE A 33 -3.45 -2.18 12.56
CA PHE A 33 -2.61 -2.80 11.56
C PHE A 33 -1.44 -3.50 12.26
N GLU A 34 -1.26 -4.77 11.94
CA GLU A 34 -0.24 -5.65 12.50
C GLU A 34 0.90 -5.87 11.51
N ILE A 35 2.09 -6.12 12.03
CA ILE A 35 3.22 -6.62 11.25
C ILE A 35 2.89 -8.03 10.73
N GLY A 36 3.35 -8.35 9.53
CA GLY A 36 3.14 -9.66 8.91
C GLY A 36 1.79 -9.83 8.22
N LYS A 37 1.00 -8.76 8.12
CA LYS A 37 -0.32 -8.79 7.46
C LYS A 37 -0.43 -7.78 6.33
N MET A 38 -1.28 -8.14 5.35
CA MET A 38 -1.66 -7.31 4.22
C MET A 38 -3.12 -6.86 4.38
N TYR A 39 -3.35 -5.56 4.41
CA TYR A 39 -4.64 -4.92 4.63
C TYR A 39 -5.12 -4.20 3.38
N ALA A 40 -6.43 -4.23 3.13
CA ALA A 40 -7.07 -3.32 2.19
C ALA A 40 -7.91 -2.27 2.92
N ILE A 41 -7.78 -1.01 2.52
CA ILE A 41 -8.73 0.05 2.86
C ILE A 41 -9.59 0.28 1.62
N LYS A 42 -10.79 -0.31 1.62
CA LYS A 42 -11.74 -0.22 0.51
C LYS A 42 -12.64 1.00 0.66
N GLY A 43 -12.89 1.71 -0.43
CA GLY A 43 -13.86 2.80 -0.45
C GLY A 43 -14.09 3.32 -1.86
N ARG A 44 -15.23 3.98 -2.08
CA ARG A 44 -15.55 4.61 -3.36
C ARG A 44 -14.62 5.79 -3.66
N SER A 45 -14.57 6.24 -4.91
CA SER A 45 -13.89 7.50 -5.24
C SER A 45 -14.46 8.64 -4.39
N GLY A 46 -13.58 9.48 -3.82
CA GLY A 46 -13.99 10.58 -2.94
C GLY A 46 -14.35 10.18 -1.50
N SER A 47 -14.21 8.92 -1.07
CA SER A 47 -14.47 8.52 0.32
C SER A 47 -13.41 8.98 1.33
N GLY A 48 -12.33 9.61 0.88
CA GLY A 48 -11.25 10.10 1.76
C GLY A 48 -10.08 9.14 1.91
N LYS A 49 -9.93 8.13 1.05
CA LYS A 49 -8.84 7.14 1.09
C LYS A 49 -7.45 7.77 1.06
N THR A 50 -7.17 8.62 0.08
CA THR A 50 -5.91 9.34 -0.05
C THR A 50 -5.68 10.30 1.13
N THR A 51 -6.75 10.88 1.68
CA THR A 51 -6.69 11.71 2.89
C THR A 51 -6.29 10.87 4.11
N LEU A 52 -6.90 9.69 4.29
CA LEU A 52 -6.52 8.78 5.37
C LEU A 52 -5.07 8.32 5.23
N LEU A 53 -4.62 8.02 3.99
CA LEU A 53 -3.22 7.76 3.68
C LEU A 53 -2.30 8.89 4.13
N SER A 54 -2.69 10.14 3.85
CA SER A 54 -1.91 11.33 4.23
C SER A 54 -1.79 11.47 5.76
N LEU A 55 -2.82 11.09 6.51
CA LEU A 55 -2.78 11.07 7.97
C LEU A 55 -1.84 9.99 8.50
N ILE A 56 -2.04 8.74 8.08
CA ILE A 56 -1.24 7.61 8.59
C ILE A 56 0.23 7.67 8.14
N SER A 57 0.51 8.33 7.02
CA SER A 57 1.89 8.60 6.58
C SER A 57 2.53 9.82 7.24
N GLY A 58 1.78 10.59 8.05
CA GLY A 58 2.27 11.79 8.69
C GLY A 58 2.52 12.98 7.74
N LEU A 59 1.92 12.95 6.54
CA LEU A 59 1.94 14.09 5.61
C LEU A 59 0.97 15.19 6.06
N GLU A 60 -0.20 14.80 6.56
CA GLU A 60 -1.17 15.71 7.17
C GLU A 60 -1.13 15.53 8.70
N LYS A 61 -1.15 16.65 9.43
CA LYS A 61 -0.98 16.69 10.89
C LYS A 61 -2.27 17.04 11.65
N LYS A 62 -3.24 17.63 10.96
CA LYS A 62 -4.47 18.12 11.60
C LYS A 62 -5.56 17.06 11.49
N TYR A 63 -5.92 16.44 12.59
CA TYR A 63 -7.03 15.48 12.72
C TYR A 63 -7.55 15.47 14.16
N GLU A 64 -8.74 14.93 14.37
CA GLU A 64 -9.30 14.63 15.66
C GLU A 64 -9.08 13.15 15.99
N GLY A 65 -9.03 12.79 17.27
CA GLY A 65 -8.71 11.43 17.72
C GLY A 65 -7.20 11.21 17.87
N LYS A 66 -6.74 9.96 17.76
CA LYS A 66 -5.35 9.59 17.96
C LYS A 66 -4.87 8.57 16.93
N ILE A 67 -3.64 8.73 16.47
CA ILE A 67 -2.93 7.74 15.65
C ILE A 67 -1.67 7.35 16.40
N TYR A 68 -1.48 6.04 16.61
CA TYR A 68 -0.31 5.50 17.30
C TYR A 68 0.57 4.74 16.33
N TYR A 69 1.87 4.98 16.40
CA TYR A 69 2.92 4.15 15.80
C TYR A 69 3.64 3.39 16.91
N GLY A 70 3.43 2.08 16.99
CA GLY A 70 3.74 1.31 18.18
C GLY A 70 2.99 1.88 19.39
N GLU A 71 3.74 2.21 20.45
CA GLU A 71 3.19 2.83 21.67
C GLU A 71 3.19 4.37 21.64
N LYS A 72 3.71 4.98 20.58
CA LYS A 72 3.90 6.43 20.49
C LYS A 72 2.76 7.08 19.73
N ASP A 73 2.17 8.11 20.32
CA ASP A 73 1.24 9.00 19.61
C ASP A 73 1.97 9.70 18.46
N LEU A 74 1.48 9.54 17.23
CA LEU A 74 2.10 10.05 16.01
C LEU A 74 2.21 11.58 16.03
N SER A 75 1.31 12.29 16.73
CA SER A 75 1.38 13.75 16.90
C SER A 75 2.62 14.22 17.68
N LYS A 76 3.23 13.33 18.47
CA LYS A 76 4.42 13.59 19.30
C LYS A 76 5.71 13.05 18.71
N VAL A 77 5.65 12.37 17.56
CA VAL A 77 6.81 11.78 16.88
C VAL A 77 7.40 12.79 15.89
N ASN A 78 8.70 12.71 15.65
CA ASN A 78 9.30 13.43 14.54
C ASN A 78 8.84 12.79 13.21
N LEU A 79 7.90 13.45 12.53
CA LEU A 79 7.26 12.94 11.33
C LEU A 79 8.22 12.83 10.14
N ASP A 80 9.27 13.68 10.08
CA ASP A 80 10.28 13.55 9.02
C ASP A 80 11.08 12.27 9.20
N LYS A 81 11.48 11.96 10.45
CA LYS A 81 12.14 10.70 10.76
C LYS A 81 11.21 9.51 10.49
N TYR A 82 9.95 9.58 10.89
CA TYR A 82 8.94 8.54 10.66
C TYR A 82 8.80 8.24 9.17
N ARG A 83 8.65 9.26 8.32
CA ARG A 83 8.57 9.10 6.86
C ARG A 83 9.86 8.57 6.24
N ASN A 84 10.99 8.93 6.79
CA ASN A 84 12.29 8.56 6.22
C ASN A 84 12.79 7.19 6.68
N SER A 85 12.24 6.60 7.75
CA SER A 85 12.75 5.32 8.26
C SER A 85 11.70 4.22 8.42
N ASP A 86 10.46 4.59 8.71
CA ASP A 86 9.49 3.62 9.20
C ASP A 86 8.38 3.31 8.18
N ILE A 87 8.15 4.22 7.22
CA ILE A 87 7.03 4.10 6.28
C ILE A 87 7.46 4.27 4.82
N GLY A 88 7.15 3.30 3.97
CA GLY A 88 7.32 3.37 2.52
C GLY A 88 5.98 3.69 1.85
N ILE A 89 6.00 4.55 0.82
CA ILE A 89 4.79 4.93 0.10
C ILE A 89 4.95 4.63 -1.38
N VAL A 90 3.95 3.92 -1.93
CA VAL A 90 3.80 3.63 -3.35
C VAL A 90 2.56 4.35 -3.87
N PHE A 91 2.73 5.29 -4.78
CA PHE A 91 1.65 6.10 -5.34
C PHE A 91 1.08 5.50 -6.62
N GLN A 92 -0.17 5.77 -6.92
CA GLN A 92 -0.86 5.36 -8.14
C GLN A 92 -0.12 5.82 -9.42
N SER A 93 0.45 7.01 -9.42
CA SER A 93 1.20 7.59 -10.55
C SER A 93 2.68 7.23 -10.54
N TYR A 94 3.09 6.21 -9.76
CA TYR A 94 4.48 5.79 -9.56
C TYR A 94 5.39 6.85 -8.94
N ASN A 95 5.23 8.13 -9.28
CA ASN A 95 6.03 9.29 -8.85
C ASN A 95 7.54 9.06 -9.03
N LEU A 96 7.93 8.40 -10.13
CA LEU A 96 9.32 8.21 -10.51
C LEU A 96 9.85 9.46 -11.22
N LEU A 97 11.14 9.74 -11.07
CA LEU A 97 11.81 10.82 -11.79
C LEU A 97 12.10 10.34 -13.23
N PRO A 98 11.46 10.94 -14.25
CA PRO A 98 11.43 10.37 -15.60
C PRO A 98 12.77 10.42 -16.33
N HIS A 99 13.66 11.33 -15.95
CA HIS A 99 15.00 11.48 -16.52
C HIS A 99 16.04 10.55 -15.89
N LEU A 100 15.72 9.91 -14.75
CA LEU A 100 16.57 8.94 -14.08
C LEU A 100 16.27 7.52 -14.56
N THR A 101 17.27 6.65 -14.41
CA THR A 101 17.11 5.20 -14.59
C THR A 101 16.38 4.55 -13.42
N ALA A 102 16.03 3.27 -13.56
CA ALA A 102 15.42 2.50 -12.49
C ALA A 102 16.30 2.49 -11.22
N SER A 103 17.57 2.19 -11.37
CA SER A 103 18.55 2.17 -10.27
C SER A 103 18.75 3.55 -9.65
N GLU A 104 18.87 4.61 -10.44
CA GLU A 104 19.07 5.97 -9.94
C GLU A 104 17.86 6.47 -9.13
N ASN A 105 16.63 6.11 -9.49
CA ASN A 105 15.43 6.41 -8.68
C ASN A 105 15.50 5.79 -7.27
N ILE A 106 16.04 4.57 -7.17
CA ILE A 106 16.20 3.88 -5.88
C ILE A 106 17.38 4.47 -5.09
N ILE A 107 18.51 4.71 -5.75
CA ILE A 107 19.70 5.29 -5.13
C ILE A 107 19.40 6.67 -4.54
N LEU A 108 18.66 7.51 -5.27
CA LEU A 108 18.27 8.83 -4.80
C LEU A 108 17.45 8.76 -3.49
N SER A 109 16.56 7.76 -3.39
CA SER A 109 15.82 7.54 -2.14
C SER A 109 16.74 7.18 -0.98
N MET A 110 17.76 6.34 -1.23
CA MET A 110 18.79 6.03 -0.23
C MET A 110 19.63 7.26 0.17
N ASP A 111 19.92 8.14 -0.79
CA ASP A 111 20.67 9.38 -0.55
C ASP A 111 19.88 10.34 0.34
N ILE A 112 18.60 10.55 0.03
CA ILE A 112 17.68 11.39 0.82
C ILE A 112 17.56 10.85 2.26
N ASN A 113 17.51 9.53 2.42
CA ASN A 113 17.45 8.88 3.73
C ASN A 113 18.81 8.81 4.46
N GLY A 114 19.87 9.33 3.87
CA GLY A 114 21.18 9.43 4.51
C GLY A 114 21.90 8.09 4.72
N LEU A 115 21.58 7.05 3.95
CA LEU A 115 22.24 5.75 4.01
C LEU A 115 23.70 5.86 3.54
N LYS A 116 24.67 5.83 4.46
CA LYS A 116 26.09 6.06 4.18
C LYS A 116 26.94 4.79 4.07
N LYS A 117 26.56 3.70 4.75
CA LYS A 117 27.37 2.49 4.91
C LYS A 117 26.96 1.34 3.98
N VAL A 118 26.25 1.62 2.89
CA VAL A 118 25.72 0.63 1.97
C VAL A 118 26.27 0.87 0.57
N ASN A 119 26.63 -0.19 -0.14
CA ASN A 119 26.88 -0.12 -1.57
C ASN A 119 25.53 0.09 -2.30
N LYS A 120 25.17 1.37 -2.52
CA LYS A 120 23.86 1.76 -3.04
C LYS A 120 23.53 1.18 -4.41
N LYS A 121 24.55 0.97 -5.26
CA LYS A 121 24.36 0.35 -6.59
C LYS A 121 23.99 -1.13 -6.46
N GLU A 122 24.71 -1.86 -5.65
CA GLU A 122 24.44 -3.26 -5.37
C GLU A 122 23.07 -3.43 -4.69
N ARG A 123 22.79 -2.63 -3.66
CA ARG A 123 21.49 -2.64 -2.99
C ARG A 123 20.33 -2.27 -3.91
N ALA A 124 20.51 -1.32 -4.83
CA ALA A 124 19.47 -0.99 -5.82
C ALA A 124 19.20 -2.16 -6.77
N LEU A 125 20.24 -2.89 -7.17
CA LEU A 125 20.08 -4.09 -8.01
C LEU A 125 19.34 -5.22 -7.25
N GLU A 126 19.73 -5.51 -6.01
CA GLU A 126 19.02 -6.47 -5.15
C GLU A 126 17.53 -6.13 -5.01
N LEU A 127 17.22 -4.86 -4.79
CA LEU A 127 15.83 -4.39 -4.68
C LEU A 127 15.06 -4.52 -6.00
N LEU A 128 15.70 -4.26 -7.13
CA LEU A 128 15.08 -4.51 -8.45
C LEU A 128 14.80 -6.00 -8.66
N GLU A 129 15.75 -6.86 -8.31
CA GLU A 129 15.60 -8.31 -8.42
C GLU A 129 14.51 -8.86 -7.49
N SER A 130 14.39 -8.33 -6.26
CA SER A 130 13.35 -8.74 -5.31
C SER A 130 11.93 -8.47 -5.80
N VAL A 131 11.74 -7.44 -6.65
CA VAL A 131 10.46 -7.15 -7.29
C VAL A 131 10.31 -7.76 -8.69
N GLY A 132 11.20 -8.67 -9.09
CA GLY A 132 11.15 -9.40 -10.37
C GLY A 132 11.70 -8.63 -11.57
N LEU A 133 12.50 -7.57 -11.37
CA LEU A 133 13.21 -6.87 -12.42
C LEU A 133 14.67 -7.38 -12.49
N SER A 134 15.12 -7.77 -13.68
CA SER A 134 16.50 -8.26 -13.88
C SER A 134 17.47 -7.11 -14.10
N LYS A 135 18.78 -7.41 -14.01
CA LYS A 135 19.88 -6.45 -14.21
C LYS A 135 19.79 -5.62 -15.50
N LYS A 136 19.15 -6.14 -16.56
CA LYS A 136 18.93 -5.40 -17.82
C LYS A 136 18.06 -4.13 -17.65
N HIS A 137 17.26 -4.04 -16.57
CA HIS A 137 16.40 -2.89 -16.27
C HIS A 137 17.13 -1.80 -15.48
N GLU A 138 18.24 -2.13 -14.82
CA GLU A 138 19.00 -1.24 -13.92
C GLU A 138 19.30 0.12 -14.57
N LYS A 139 19.83 0.11 -15.81
CA LYS A 139 20.25 1.31 -16.55
C LYS A 139 19.18 1.87 -17.50
N ARG A 140 17.97 1.28 -17.53
CA ARG A 140 16.88 1.80 -18.36
C ARG A 140 16.23 3.00 -17.69
N ARG A 141 16.05 4.08 -18.45
CA ARG A 141 15.24 5.23 -18.00
C ARG A 141 13.81 4.78 -17.78
N VAL A 142 13.17 5.30 -16.71
CA VAL A 142 11.82 4.87 -16.33
C VAL A 142 10.78 5.09 -17.42
N LEU A 143 10.94 6.13 -18.26
CA LEU A 143 10.07 6.36 -19.43
C LEU A 143 10.12 5.26 -20.51
N ARG A 144 11.14 4.39 -20.48
CA ARG A 144 11.26 3.24 -21.40
C ARG A 144 10.80 1.94 -20.78
N LEU A 145 10.20 2.00 -19.59
CA LEU A 145 9.66 0.86 -18.87
C LEU A 145 8.15 0.79 -19.10
N SER A 146 7.59 -0.42 -19.13
CA SER A 146 6.15 -0.64 -19.11
C SER A 146 5.53 -0.13 -17.79
N GLY A 147 4.21 0.05 -17.73
CA GLY A 147 3.53 0.46 -16.51
C GLY A 147 3.80 -0.48 -15.32
N GLY A 148 3.76 -1.79 -15.56
CA GLY A 148 4.09 -2.79 -14.54
C GLY A 148 5.56 -2.77 -14.11
N GLU A 149 6.51 -2.54 -15.04
CA GLU A 149 7.92 -2.36 -14.70
C GLU A 149 8.14 -1.09 -13.88
N GLN A 150 7.46 0.04 -14.22
CA GLN A 150 7.51 1.28 -13.45
C GLN A 150 6.95 1.08 -12.04
N GLN A 151 5.83 0.36 -11.89
CA GLN A 151 5.26 0.02 -10.59
C GLN A 151 6.24 -0.77 -9.73
N ARG A 152 6.92 -1.76 -10.31
CA ARG A 152 7.96 -2.53 -9.61
C ARG A 152 9.14 -1.66 -9.17
N VAL A 153 9.59 -0.71 -10.00
CA VAL A 153 10.61 0.28 -9.60
C VAL A 153 10.11 1.16 -8.45
N ALA A 154 8.84 1.61 -8.47
CA ALA A 154 8.26 2.39 -7.39
C ALA A 154 8.19 1.61 -6.06
N ILE A 155 7.85 0.33 -6.13
CA ILE A 155 7.89 -0.57 -4.95
C ILE A 155 9.33 -0.72 -4.46
N ALA A 156 10.28 -1.06 -5.33
CA ALA A 156 11.70 -1.21 -4.97
C ALA A 156 12.27 0.09 -4.34
N ARG A 157 11.90 1.25 -4.87
CA ARG A 157 12.28 2.55 -4.30
C ARG A 157 11.74 2.73 -2.89
N SER A 158 10.47 2.37 -2.65
CA SER A 158 9.85 2.49 -1.32
C SER A 158 10.48 1.56 -0.27
N LEU A 159 11.17 0.50 -0.71
CA LEU A 159 11.89 -0.45 0.14
C LEU A 159 13.36 -0.07 0.38
N SER A 160 13.85 1.01 -0.22
CA SER A 160 15.27 1.37 -0.22
C SER A 160 15.91 1.56 1.15
N TYR A 161 15.12 1.94 2.15
CA TYR A 161 15.53 2.15 3.54
C TYR A 161 14.89 1.15 4.52
N ASP A 162 14.35 0.04 4.00
CA ASP A 162 13.75 -1.06 4.75
C ASP A 162 12.64 -0.64 5.75
N PRO A 163 11.58 0.04 5.28
CA PRO A 163 10.48 0.47 6.14
C PRO A 163 9.71 -0.72 6.72
N LYS A 164 9.13 -0.52 7.92
CA LYS A 164 8.26 -1.52 8.57
C LYS A 164 6.84 -1.50 8.03
N ILE A 165 6.38 -0.35 7.59
CA ILE A 165 5.04 -0.15 7.02
C ILE A 165 5.19 0.22 5.55
N LEU A 166 4.45 -0.45 4.68
CA LEU A 166 4.34 -0.10 3.28
C LEU A 166 2.89 0.28 2.97
N ILE A 167 2.69 1.49 2.46
CA ILE A 167 1.39 1.99 2.05
C ILE A 167 1.36 2.11 0.54
N ALA A 168 0.29 1.64 -0.09
CA ALA A 168 0.10 1.72 -1.53
C ALA A 168 -1.26 2.34 -1.86
N ASP A 169 -1.27 3.42 -2.63
CA ASP A 169 -2.48 4.08 -3.13
C ASP A 169 -2.80 3.59 -4.53
N GLU A 170 -3.87 2.80 -4.69
CA GLU A 170 -4.36 2.21 -5.95
C GLU A 170 -3.22 1.59 -6.81
N PRO A 171 -2.37 0.70 -6.26
CA PRO A 171 -1.12 0.31 -6.90
C PRO A 171 -1.29 -0.53 -8.16
N THR A 172 -2.51 -0.96 -8.47
CA THR A 172 -2.82 -1.82 -9.63
C THR A 172 -3.84 -1.20 -10.57
N GLY A 173 -4.32 0.02 -10.29
CA GLY A 173 -5.44 0.64 -11.01
C GLY A 173 -5.24 0.85 -12.51
N ASN A 174 -3.98 0.92 -12.98
CA ASN A 174 -3.62 1.13 -14.39
C ASN A 174 -2.97 -0.09 -15.04
N LEU A 175 -3.07 -1.27 -14.42
CA LEU A 175 -2.39 -2.49 -14.87
C LEU A 175 -3.39 -3.50 -15.44
N ASP A 176 -2.92 -4.33 -16.37
CA ASP A 176 -3.67 -5.49 -16.81
C ASP A 176 -3.74 -6.56 -15.70
N LYS A 177 -4.69 -7.49 -15.80
CA LYS A 177 -4.96 -8.50 -14.77
C LYS A 177 -3.77 -9.41 -14.44
N GLU A 178 -2.92 -9.72 -15.42
CA GLU A 178 -1.76 -10.59 -15.19
C GLU A 178 -0.70 -9.83 -14.37
N THR A 179 -0.40 -8.61 -14.77
CA THR A 179 0.51 -7.70 -14.05
C THR A 179 -0.04 -7.35 -12.65
N GLU A 180 -1.36 -7.12 -12.51
CA GLU A 180 -2.00 -6.91 -11.19
C GLU A 180 -1.71 -8.07 -10.24
N CYS A 181 -1.94 -9.31 -10.67
CA CYS A 181 -1.68 -10.50 -9.84
C CYS A 181 -0.21 -10.61 -9.42
N GLU A 182 0.72 -10.25 -10.32
CA GLU A 182 2.15 -10.25 -10.02
C GLU A 182 2.54 -9.18 -8.99
N ILE A 183 1.96 -7.98 -9.09
CA ILE A 183 2.18 -6.90 -8.11
C ILE A 183 1.57 -7.27 -6.76
N LEU A 184 0.36 -7.84 -6.72
CA LEU A 184 -0.27 -8.29 -5.47
C LEU A 184 0.56 -9.39 -4.79
N LYS A 185 1.17 -10.28 -5.57
CA LYS A 185 2.08 -11.29 -5.03
C LYS A 185 3.32 -10.65 -4.37
N ILE A 186 3.89 -9.59 -4.95
CA ILE A 186 5.01 -8.88 -4.33
C ILE A 186 4.58 -8.31 -2.97
N PHE A 187 3.42 -7.63 -2.89
CA PHE A 187 2.91 -7.10 -1.61
C PHE A 187 2.64 -8.19 -0.58
N SER A 188 2.08 -9.32 -1.01
CA SER A 188 1.86 -10.49 -0.15
C SER A 188 3.18 -11.07 0.38
N ASP A 189 4.19 -11.20 -0.47
CA ASP A 189 5.52 -11.68 -0.07
C ASP A 189 6.20 -10.71 0.92
N LEU A 190 6.07 -9.40 0.71
CA LEU A 190 6.56 -8.38 1.64
C LEU A 190 5.87 -8.45 3.02
N ALA A 191 4.56 -8.70 3.04
CA ALA A 191 3.83 -8.88 4.29
C ALA A 191 4.25 -10.18 5.00
N HIS A 192 4.07 -11.31 4.35
CA HIS A 192 4.12 -12.62 5.00
C HIS A 192 5.53 -13.20 5.13
N LYS A 193 6.45 -12.92 4.17
CA LYS A 193 7.82 -13.46 4.19
C LYS A 193 8.82 -12.48 4.80
N GLU A 194 8.64 -11.17 4.53
CA GLU A 194 9.52 -10.13 5.06
C GLU A 194 8.98 -9.46 6.32
N ASN A 195 7.83 -9.94 6.83
CA ASN A 195 7.22 -9.50 8.08
C ASN A 195 6.97 -7.99 8.13
N LYS A 196 6.51 -7.39 7.03
CA LYS A 196 6.11 -5.99 6.95
C LYS A 196 4.60 -5.83 7.17
N CYS A 197 4.17 -4.64 7.59
CA CYS A 197 2.77 -4.25 7.55
C CYS A 197 2.48 -3.63 6.19
N VAL A 198 1.62 -4.23 5.39
CA VAL A 198 1.25 -3.72 4.05
C VAL A 198 -0.18 -3.21 4.09
N ILE A 199 -0.39 -1.95 3.70
CA ILE A 199 -1.70 -1.29 3.66
C ILE A 199 -1.97 -0.82 2.23
N ILE A 200 -2.96 -1.43 1.56
CA ILE A 200 -3.35 -1.07 0.20
C ILE A 200 -4.68 -0.32 0.24
N VAL A 201 -4.69 0.89 -0.28
CA VAL A 201 -5.91 1.65 -0.51
C VAL A 201 -6.41 1.35 -1.91
N THR A 202 -7.68 0.95 -2.02
CA THR A 202 -8.24 0.53 -3.31
C THR A 202 -9.76 0.63 -3.38
N HIS A 203 -10.29 0.58 -4.61
CA HIS A 203 -11.70 0.33 -4.89
C HIS A 203 -11.93 -1.05 -5.54
N SER A 204 -10.85 -1.81 -5.82
CA SER A 204 -10.88 -3.12 -6.48
C SER A 204 -11.24 -4.23 -5.50
N ASP A 205 -12.29 -5.00 -5.83
CA ASP A 205 -12.67 -6.21 -5.08
C ASP A 205 -11.60 -7.30 -5.20
N ASN A 206 -10.92 -7.38 -6.34
CA ASN A 206 -9.85 -8.33 -6.56
C ASN A 206 -8.67 -8.10 -5.61
N VAL A 207 -8.27 -6.84 -5.40
CA VAL A 207 -7.23 -6.50 -4.42
C VAL A 207 -7.67 -6.88 -3.00
N CYS A 208 -8.92 -6.56 -2.62
CA CYS A 208 -9.48 -6.90 -1.31
C CYS A 208 -9.47 -8.41 -1.06
N TYR A 209 -9.72 -9.21 -2.08
CA TYR A 209 -9.70 -10.68 -1.99
C TYR A 209 -8.33 -11.24 -1.60
N HIS A 210 -7.25 -10.60 -2.03
CA HIS A 210 -5.87 -11.01 -1.74
C HIS A 210 -5.36 -10.52 -0.38
N CYS A 211 -6.10 -9.68 0.33
CA CYS A 211 -5.70 -9.13 1.62
C CYS A 211 -6.19 -10.01 2.78
N ASP A 212 -5.44 -10.00 3.90
CA ASP A 212 -5.80 -10.73 5.11
C ASP A 212 -7.02 -10.11 5.80
N GLU A 213 -7.08 -8.76 5.80
CA GLU A 213 -8.19 -7.99 6.39
C GLU A 213 -8.59 -6.81 5.50
N VAL A 214 -9.87 -6.48 5.52
CA VAL A 214 -10.44 -5.38 4.71
C VAL A 214 -11.19 -4.42 5.62
N TYR A 215 -10.76 -3.17 5.62
CA TYR A 215 -11.48 -2.05 6.24
C TYR A 215 -12.29 -1.30 5.20
N GLU A 216 -13.56 -1.04 5.46
CA GLU A 216 -14.40 -0.23 4.58
C GLU A 216 -14.40 1.23 5.05
N LEU A 217 -13.90 2.14 4.20
CA LEU A 217 -13.94 3.58 4.44
C LEU A 217 -15.17 4.18 3.77
N VAL A 218 -16.17 4.50 4.59
CA VAL A 218 -17.42 5.14 4.15
C VAL A 218 -17.34 6.64 4.44
N SER A 219 -17.62 7.48 3.42
CA SER A 219 -17.67 8.92 3.61
C SER A 219 -18.81 9.30 4.57
N ASN A 220 -18.65 10.41 5.30
CA ASN A 220 -19.70 10.85 6.22
C ASN A 220 -21.03 11.13 5.52
N LYS A 221 -20.99 11.65 4.27
CA LYS A 221 -22.18 11.85 3.44
C LYS A 221 -22.93 10.55 3.12
N GLU A 222 -22.22 9.43 2.97
CA GLU A 222 -22.83 8.11 2.71
C GLU A 222 -23.35 7.46 4.00
N LYS A 223 -22.72 7.72 5.16
CA LYS A 223 -23.24 7.25 6.45
C LYS A 223 -24.60 7.85 6.77
N GLU A 224 -24.75 9.15 6.59
CA GLU A 224 -26.04 9.85 6.82
C GLU A 224 -27.17 9.32 5.92
N VAL A 225 -26.84 8.94 4.67
CA VAL A 225 -27.81 8.34 3.74
C VAL A 225 -28.14 6.88 4.11
N LYS A 226 -27.18 6.09 4.64
CA LYS A 226 -27.41 4.70 5.08
C LYS A 226 -28.16 4.64 6.41
N GLU A 227 -27.86 5.51 7.36
CA GLU A 227 -28.59 5.60 8.64
C GLU A 227 -30.05 6.01 8.42
N SER A 228 -30.34 6.85 7.43
CA SER A 228 -31.72 7.19 7.03
C SER A 228 -32.46 6.03 6.34
N LYS A 229 -31.77 4.97 5.88
CA LYS A 229 -32.32 3.81 5.14
C LYS A 229 -32.25 2.48 5.88
N GLY A 230 -31.72 2.43 7.10
CA GLY A 230 -31.87 1.29 8.03
C GLY A 230 -31.22 -0.04 7.62
N ASP A 231 -30.00 -0.06 7.05
CA ASP A 231 -29.34 -1.34 6.70
C ASP A 231 -27.98 -1.51 7.38
N LYS A 232 -27.96 -2.47 8.32
CA LYS A 232 -26.71 -3.08 8.83
C LYS A 232 -26.43 -4.35 8.03
N LYS A 233 -25.38 -4.39 7.22
CA LYS A 233 -24.84 -5.64 6.67
C LYS A 233 -23.37 -5.83 7.07
N ILE A 234 -23.16 -6.86 7.90
CA ILE A 234 -21.85 -7.45 8.17
C ILE A 234 -21.58 -8.41 7.01
N VAL A 235 -20.54 -8.15 6.21
CA VAL A 235 -20.15 -9.06 5.12
C VAL A 235 -19.31 -10.19 5.73
N LYS A 236 -19.90 -11.38 5.85
CA LYS A 236 -19.17 -12.64 6.09
C LYS A 236 -18.59 -13.12 4.75
N LYS A 237 -17.37 -13.66 4.77
CA LYS A 237 -16.72 -14.33 3.62
C LYS A 237 -17.63 -15.47 3.12
N ASP A 238 -18.05 -15.40 1.87
CA ASP A 238 -18.69 -16.55 1.20
C ASP A 238 -17.61 -17.47 0.60
N GLU A 239 -17.67 -18.76 0.99
CA GLU A 239 -16.71 -19.82 0.62
C GLU A 239 -16.76 -20.27 -0.85
N THR A 240 -17.49 -19.57 -1.72
CA THR A 240 -17.77 -20.02 -3.08
C THR A 240 -16.69 -19.69 -4.13
N ASN A 241 -15.71 -18.83 -3.81
CA ASN A 241 -14.70 -18.40 -4.80
C ASN A 241 -13.39 -19.21 -4.83
N ASP A 242 -13.22 -20.17 -3.94
CA ASP A 242 -12.01 -21.05 -3.88
C ASP A 242 -11.85 -21.96 -5.14
N LYS A 243 -12.93 -22.14 -5.92
CA LYS A 243 -12.90 -22.99 -7.11
C LYS A 243 -12.32 -22.30 -8.36
N GLU A 244 -12.40 -20.97 -8.48
CA GLU A 244 -11.88 -20.26 -9.66
C GLU A 244 -10.37 -20.04 -9.58
N VAL A 245 -9.82 -19.75 -8.40
CA VAL A 245 -8.37 -19.59 -8.19
C VAL A 245 -7.63 -20.91 -8.41
N LYS A 246 -8.15 -22.02 -7.90
CA LYS A 246 -7.61 -23.39 -8.18
C LYS A 246 -7.66 -23.73 -9.66
N LYS A 247 -8.68 -23.26 -10.40
CA LYS A 247 -8.81 -23.49 -11.84
C LYS A 247 -7.78 -22.71 -12.66
N TYR A 248 -7.41 -21.50 -12.19
CA TYR A 248 -6.39 -20.66 -12.83
C TYR A 248 -4.96 -21.19 -12.61
N GLU A 249 -4.64 -21.66 -11.41
CA GLU A 249 -3.35 -22.30 -11.10
C GLU A 249 -3.18 -23.65 -11.84
N LEU A 250 -4.20 -24.47 -11.89
CA LEU A 250 -4.19 -25.74 -12.64
C LEU A 250 -4.05 -25.53 -14.16
N SER A 251 -4.52 -24.41 -14.70
CA SER A 251 -4.35 -24.07 -16.12
C SER A 251 -2.91 -23.66 -16.46
N LYS A 252 -2.19 -23.00 -15.53
CA LYS A 252 -0.75 -22.64 -15.71
C LYS A 252 0.15 -23.86 -15.66
N VAL A 253 -0.11 -24.81 -14.77
CA VAL A 253 0.67 -26.07 -14.66
C VAL A 253 0.50 -26.93 -15.91
N LYS A 254 -0.67 -26.92 -16.56
CA LYS A 254 -0.90 -27.66 -17.83
C LYS A 254 -0.25 -26.99 -19.05
N LYS A 255 -0.11 -25.64 -19.06
CA LYS A 255 0.56 -24.93 -20.16
C LYS A 255 2.09 -25.03 -20.10
N SER A 256 2.70 -25.12 -18.92
CA SER A 256 4.14 -25.32 -18.76
C SER A 256 4.59 -26.72 -19.17
N LYS A 257 3.74 -27.76 -18.98
CA LYS A 257 4.04 -29.15 -19.41
C LYS A 257 3.86 -29.41 -20.90
N LYS A 258 3.20 -28.51 -21.67
CA LYS A 258 3.04 -28.63 -23.13
C LYS A 258 4.13 -27.90 -23.94
N LYS A 259 5.00 -27.08 -23.32
CA LYS A 259 6.14 -26.38 -23.98
C LYS A 259 7.47 -27.08 -23.80
N GLY A 260 7.50 -28.27 -23.20
CA GLY A 260 8.69 -29.10 -22.97
C GLY A 260 8.62 -30.48 -23.64
N LYS A 261 8.01 -30.55 -24.82
CA LYS A 261 8.12 -31.70 -25.73
C LYS A 261 8.41 -31.20 -27.12
#